data_7c688a7c6389cd72de4b3efd8af28c16
#
_entry.id   7c688a7c6389cd72de4b3efd8af28c16
#
_cell.length_a   1.000
_cell.length_b   1.000
_cell.length_c   1.000
_cell.angle_alpha   90.00
_cell.angle_beta   90.00
_cell.angle_gamma   90.00
#
_symmetry.space_group_name_H-M   'P 1'
#
loop_
_entity.id
_entity.type
_entity.pdbx_description
1 polymer ?
#
loop_
_entity_poly.entity_id
_entity_poly.type
_entity_poly.pdbx_seq_one_letter_code
_entity_poly.pdbx_strand_id
1 'polypeptide(L)'
;KNKFVTIFGGEHSVSIGTIRAFNEMYPSITVLHIDAHADLRKEYEGSKCNHACAVYEASQTTNLIQVGIRSMDIMEKTVMDEEKTYFAHELMILGWIRQLIK
;
A
#
# COMPACT_ATOMS: atom_id res chain seq x y z
N LYS A 1 7.85 -15.70 -18.37
CA LYS A 1 8.64 -14.48 -18.31
C LYS A 1 8.08 -13.46 -19.29
N ASN A 2 8.20 -12.17 -18.99
CA ASN A 2 7.75 -11.06 -19.83
C ASN A 2 6.22 -11.06 -20.09
N LYS A 3 5.44 -11.57 -19.14
CA LYS A 3 4.00 -11.49 -19.20
C LYS A 3 3.47 -10.57 -18.11
N PHE A 4 2.45 -9.82 -18.45
CA PHE A 4 1.69 -9.05 -17.46
C PHE A 4 0.75 -10.01 -16.73
N VAL A 5 0.79 -9.98 -15.40
CA VAL A 5 -0.04 -10.84 -14.54
C VAL A 5 -1.06 -10.00 -13.81
N THR A 6 -2.32 -10.36 -13.91
CA THR A 6 -3.41 -9.77 -13.14
C THR A 6 -3.92 -10.81 -12.15
N ILE A 7 -4.10 -10.40 -10.89
CA ILE A 7 -4.59 -11.26 -9.82
C ILE A 7 -5.88 -10.68 -9.27
N PHE A 8 -6.92 -11.48 -9.26
CA PHE A 8 -8.19 -11.14 -8.63
C PHE A 8 -8.30 -11.90 -7.32
N GLY A 9 -8.58 -11.21 -6.24
CA GLY A 9 -8.67 -11.81 -4.91
C GLY A 9 -9.96 -11.42 -4.20
N GLY A 10 -10.33 -12.19 -3.17
CA GLY A 10 -11.51 -11.97 -2.37
C GLY A 10 -11.32 -10.98 -1.23
N GLU A 11 -10.11 -10.89 -0.68
CA GLU A 11 -9.75 -9.92 0.34
C GLU A 11 -8.25 -9.61 0.27
N HIS A 12 -7.80 -8.55 0.93
CA HIS A 12 -6.50 -7.94 0.64
C HIS A 12 -5.28 -8.78 1.05
N SER A 13 -5.43 -9.77 1.92
CA SER A 13 -4.30 -10.62 2.33
C SER A 13 -3.69 -11.42 1.17
N VAL A 14 -4.43 -11.60 0.07
CA VAL A 14 -3.91 -12.26 -1.15
C VAL A 14 -2.71 -11.52 -1.73
N SER A 15 -2.57 -10.22 -1.47
CA SER A 15 -1.45 -9.42 -1.94
C SER A 15 -0.13 -9.77 -1.25
N ILE A 16 -0.15 -10.30 -0.03
CA ILE A 16 1.06 -10.60 0.74
C ILE A 16 1.96 -11.57 -0.01
N GLY A 17 1.44 -12.72 -0.37
CA GLY A 17 2.20 -13.74 -1.10
C GLY A 17 2.60 -13.30 -2.50
N THR A 18 1.74 -12.55 -3.17
CA THR A 18 2.00 -12.04 -4.51
C THR A 18 3.18 -11.06 -4.51
N ILE A 19 3.15 -10.07 -3.62
CA ILE A 19 4.24 -9.07 -3.51
C ILE A 19 5.55 -9.76 -3.14
N ARG A 20 5.49 -10.70 -2.20
CA ARG A 20 6.67 -11.48 -1.79
C ARG A 20 7.29 -12.22 -2.97
N ALA A 21 6.47 -12.92 -3.77
CA ALA A 21 6.96 -13.66 -4.93
C ALA A 21 7.61 -12.74 -5.99
N PHE A 22 6.99 -11.60 -6.27
CA PHE A 22 7.58 -10.62 -7.20
C PHE A 22 8.87 -10.03 -6.65
N ASN A 23 8.95 -9.73 -5.36
CA ASN A 23 10.15 -9.19 -4.75
C ASN A 23 11.31 -10.19 -4.74
N GLU A 24 11.03 -11.48 -4.63
CA GLU A 24 12.04 -12.53 -4.76
C GLU A 24 12.61 -12.62 -6.17
N MET A 25 11.76 -12.46 -7.21
CA MET A 25 12.20 -12.50 -8.60
C MET A 25 12.88 -11.20 -9.05
N TYR A 26 12.40 -10.07 -8.58
CA TYR A 26 12.84 -8.76 -9.00
C TYR A 26 13.20 -7.92 -7.77
N PRO A 27 14.41 -8.06 -7.23
CA PRO A 27 14.85 -7.28 -6.06
C PRO A 27 14.69 -5.78 -6.28
N SER A 28 14.30 -5.06 -5.25
CA SER A 28 14.08 -3.61 -5.28
C SER A 28 12.86 -3.16 -6.10
N ILE A 29 11.80 -3.97 -6.13
CA ILE A 29 10.56 -3.54 -6.76
C ILE A 29 9.93 -2.34 -6.05
N THR A 30 9.16 -1.57 -6.80
CA THR A 30 8.26 -0.55 -6.26
C THR A 30 6.85 -1.11 -6.24
N VAL A 31 6.20 -1.01 -5.10
CA VAL A 31 4.79 -1.37 -4.93
C VAL A 31 3.96 -0.09 -4.85
N LEU A 32 2.99 0.06 -5.75
CA LEU A 32 2.01 1.13 -5.69
C LEU A 32 0.74 0.60 -5.05
N HIS A 33 0.43 1.08 -3.85
CA HIS A 33 -0.75 0.71 -3.08
C HIS A 33 -1.80 1.82 -3.16
N ILE A 34 -2.87 1.58 -3.89
CA ILE A 34 -3.98 2.53 -4.07
C ILE A 34 -5.14 2.05 -3.22
N ASP A 35 -5.36 2.67 -2.08
CA ASP A 35 -6.33 2.23 -1.09
C ASP A 35 -6.75 3.38 -0.17
N ALA A 36 -7.90 3.22 0.46
CA ALA A 36 -8.37 4.07 1.55
C ALA A 36 -7.65 3.78 2.86
N HIS A 37 -7.22 2.54 3.06
CA HIS A 37 -6.65 2.02 4.31
C HIS A 37 -5.14 1.85 4.18
N ALA A 38 -4.42 2.11 5.26
CA ALA A 38 -2.96 1.97 5.26
C ALA A 38 -2.50 0.50 5.21
N ASP A 39 -3.23 -0.41 5.85
CA ASP A 39 -2.95 -1.86 5.89
C ASP A 39 -1.52 -2.19 6.34
N LEU A 40 -1.01 -1.40 7.28
CA LEU A 40 0.36 -1.46 7.79
C LEU A 40 0.45 -2.11 9.17
N ARG A 41 -0.56 -2.81 9.63
CA ARG A 41 -0.50 -3.51 10.91
C ARG A 41 0.47 -4.69 10.80
N LYS A 42 1.37 -4.79 11.76
CA LYS A 42 2.27 -5.94 11.86
C LYS A 42 1.50 -7.22 12.12
N GLU A 43 0.45 -7.10 12.91
CA GLU A 43 -0.41 -8.19 13.34
C GLU A 43 -1.82 -7.67 13.61
N TYR A 44 -2.82 -8.45 13.32
CA TYR A 44 -4.21 -8.10 13.57
C TYR A 44 -5.01 -9.34 13.93
N GLU A 45 -5.73 -9.29 15.06
CA GLU A 45 -6.50 -10.42 15.61
C GLU A 45 -5.69 -11.72 15.70
N GLY A 46 -4.43 -11.62 16.10
CA GLY A 46 -3.54 -12.76 16.27
C GLY A 46 -2.96 -13.33 14.97
N SER A 47 -3.17 -12.67 13.84
CA SER A 47 -2.65 -13.10 12.54
C SER A 47 -1.80 -12.03 11.88
N LYS A 48 -0.72 -12.46 11.22
CA LYS A 48 0.11 -11.64 10.34
C LYS A 48 -0.34 -11.70 8.87
N CYS A 49 -1.21 -12.65 8.55
CA CYS A 49 -1.76 -12.86 7.21
C CYS A 49 -3.23 -12.44 7.17
N ASN A 50 -3.45 -11.13 7.28
CA ASN A 50 -4.76 -10.51 7.40
C ASN A 50 -4.83 -9.29 6.48
N HIS A 51 -6.04 -8.88 6.07
CA HIS A 51 -6.22 -7.69 5.23
C HIS A 51 -5.58 -6.43 5.83
N ALA A 52 -5.65 -6.26 7.16
CA ALA A 52 -5.06 -5.10 7.85
C ALA A 52 -3.51 -5.13 7.86
N CYS A 53 -2.91 -6.25 7.47
CA CYS A 53 -1.46 -6.46 7.40
C CYS A 53 -0.98 -6.56 5.94
N ALA A 54 -1.83 -6.31 4.97
CA ALA A 54 -1.61 -6.64 3.57
C ALA A 54 -0.31 -6.09 2.99
N VAL A 55 0.10 -4.89 3.38
CA VAL A 55 1.32 -4.25 2.87
C VAL A 55 2.38 -3.98 3.93
N TYR A 56 2.23 -4.54 5.13
CA TYR A 56 3.23 -4.39 6.19
C TYR A 56 4.60 -4.94 5.74
N GLU A 57 4.64 -6.18 5.27
CA GLU A 57 5.88 -6.79 4.79
C GLU A 57 6.46 -5.99 3.61
N ALA A 58 5.62 -5.56 2.67
CA ALA A 58 6.04 -4.73 1.56
C ALA A 58 6.68 -3.42 2.02
N SER A 59 6.18 -2.81 3.10
CA SER A 59 6.76 -1.59 3.69
C SER A 59 8.18 -1.79 4.20
N GLN A 60 8.52 -3.02 4.61
CA GLN A 60 9.82 -3.37 5.16
C GLN A 60 10.81 -3.86 4.09
N THR A 61 10.33 -4.36 2.96
CA THR A 61 11.16 -5.07 1.97
C THR A 61 11.16 -4.46 0.58
N THR A 62 10.25 -3.54 0.30
CA THR A 62 10.10 -2.91 -1.03
C THR A 62 10.05 -1.39 -0.92
N ASN A 63 10.10 -0.72 -2.07
CA ASN A 63 9.75 0.70 -2.15
C ASN A 63 8.24 0.82 -2.22
N LEU A 64 7.58 1.01 -1.08
CA LEU A 64 6.12 1.12 -1.00
C LEU A 64 5.68 2.58 -1.14
N ILE A 65 4.83 2.84 -2.14
CA ILE A 65 4.17 4.13 -2.33
C ILE A 65 2.67 3.93 -2.09
N GLN A 66 2.10 4.71 -1.18
CA GLN A 66 0.68 4.61 -0.83
C GLN A 66 -0.08 5.84 -1.31
N VAL A 67 -1.24 5.63 -1.92
CA VAL A 67 -2.06 6.70 -2.53
C VAL A 67 -3.51 6.56 -2.10
N GLY A 68 -4.10 7.65 -1.67
CA GLY A 68 -5.52 7.70 -1.31
C GLY A 68 -5.83 7.38 0.15
N ILE A 69 -4.81 7.22 0.97
CA ILE A 69 -4.98 6.82 2.37
C ILE A 69 -5.77 7.87 3.15
N ARG A 70 -6.77 7.41 3.90
CA ARG A 70 -7.61 8.24 4.78
C ARG A 70 -8.08 7.51 6.02
N SER A 71 -7.68 6.26 6.21
CA SER A 71 -7.99 5.46 7.39
C SER A 71 -6.78 4.68 7.85
N MET A 72 -6.37 4.91 9.09
CA MET A 72 -5.27 4.19 9.73
C MET A 72 -5.40 4.37 11.25
N ASP A 73 -4.77 3.50 12.01
CA ASP A 73 -4.60 3.73 13.44
C ASP A 73 -3.23 4.32 13.77
N ILE A 74 -3.04 4.68 15.04
CA ILE A 74 -1.82 5.33 15.50
C ILE A 74 -0.59 4.42 15.38
N MET A 75 -0.76 3.11 15.49
CA MET A 75 0.34 2.16 15.38
C MET A 75 0.82 2.05 13.94
N GLU A 76 -0.08 2.11 12.98
CA GLU A 76 0.26 2.10 11.56
C GLU A 76 1.04 3.36 11.17
N LYS A 77 0.75 4.49 11.81
CA LYS A 77 1.48 5.74 11.58
C LYS A 77 2.97 5.61 11.94
N THR A 78 3.33 4.78 12.89
CA THR A 78 4.74 4.55 13.25
C THR A 78 5.50 3.75 12.18
N VAL A 79 4.80 2.99 11.35
CA VAL A 79 5.38 2.17 10.27
C VAL A 79 5.41 2.94 8.95
N MET A 80 4.45 3.85 8.77
CA MET A 80 4.25 4.58 7.52
C MET A 80 5.43 5.50 7.19
N ASP A 81 5.83 5.49 5.92
CA ASP A 81 6.72 6.50 5.37
C ASP A 81 5.88 7.65 4.80
N GLU A 82 5.81 8.76 5.52
CA GLU A 82 4.98 9.90 5.14
C GLU A 82 5.45 10.56 3.84
N GLU A 83 6.72 10.47 3.49
CA GLU A 83 7.26 11.01 2.24
C GLU A 83 6.79 10.22 1.02
N LYS A 84 6.41 8.96 1.22
CA LYS A 84 5.89 8.06 0.17
C LYS A 84 4.39 7.83 0.27
N THR A 85 3.69 8.60 1.08
CA THR A 85 2.25 8.48 1.29
C THR A 85 1.54 9.73 0.82
N TYR A 86 0.61 9.54 -0.10
CA TYR A 86 -0.23 10.59 -0.65
C TYR A 86 -1.65 10.42 -0.11
N PHE A 87 -1.98 11.20 0.92
CA PHE A 87 -3.29 11.13 1.58
C PHE A 87 -4.41 11.62 0.67
N ALA A 88 -5.61 11.10 0.87
CA ALA A 88 -6.76 11.44 0.05
C ALA A 88 -7.06 12.95 0.05
N HIS A 89 -6.92 13.62 1.21
CA HIS A 89 -7.16 15.07 1.30
C HIS A 89 -6.13 15.89 0.50
N GLU A 90 -4.88 15.45 0.40
CA GLU A 90 -3.85 16.10 -0.42
C GLU A 90 -4.18 15.99 -1.91
N LEU A 91 -4.68 14.84 -2.34
CA LEU A 91 -5.08 14.62 -3.74
C LEU A 91 -6.27 15.49 -4.11
N MET A 92 -7.21 15.70 -3.21
CA MET A 92 -8.34 16.60 -3.40
C MET A 92 -7.87 18.04 -3.61
N ILE A 93 -6.95 18.52 -2.77
CA ILE A 93 -6.38 19.88 -2.87
C ILE A 93 -5.68 20.06 -4.23
N LEU A 94 -4.88 19.11 -4.66
CA LEU A 94 -4.21 19.14 -5.96
C LEU A 94 -5.22 19.17 -7.12
N GLY A 95 -6.30 18.43 -7.01
CA GLY A 95 -7.40 18.47 -8.00
C GLY A 95 -8.05 19.84 -8.09
N TRP A 96 -8.30 20.46 -6.95
CA TRP A 96 -8.86 21.83 -6.89
C TRP A 96 -7.91 22.87 -7.48
N ILE A 97 -6.62 22.79 -7.15
CA ILE A 97 -5.61 23.69 -7.71
C ILE A 97 -5.56 23.56 -9.23
N ARG A 98 -5.61 22.35 -9.77
CA ARG A 98 -5.66 22.14 -11.23
C ARG A 98 -6.88 22.77 -11.88
N GLN A 99 -8.03 22.73 -11.22
CA GLN A 99 -9.24 23.40 -11.72
C GLN A 99 -9.13 24.92 -11.70
N LEU A 100 -8.45 25.48 -10.69
CA LEU A 100 -8.25 26.92 -10.59
C LEU A 100 -7.23 27.47 -11.59
N ILE A 101 -6.29 26.64 -12.05
CA ILE A 101 -5.26 27.04 -13.01
C ILE A 101 -5.77 26.98 -14.47
N LYS A 102 -6.84 26.25 -14.71
CA LYS A 102 -7.50 26.25 -16.01
C LYS A 102 -8.27 27.53 -16.24
#